data_e6b0f905ca3b24700e9fac58e35620af
#
_entry.id   e6b0f905ca3b24700e9fac58e35620af
#
_cell.length_a   1.000
_cell.length_b   1.000
_cell.length_c   1.000
_cell.angle_alpha   90.00
_cell.angle_beta   90.00
_cell.angle_gamma   90.00
#
_symmetry.space_group_name_H-M   'P 1'
#
loop_
_entity.id
_entity.type
_entity.pdbx_description
1 polymer ?
#
loop_
_entity_poly.entity_id
_entity_poly.type
_entity_poly.pdbx_seq_one_letter_code
_entity_poly.pdbx_strand_id
1 'polypeptide(L)'
;VGKGLPALYSFNRGIVSKQALGRVDVEKLKLSAAEMTNWQPTILGPMSLRPGTRYIRSTYSDAEAVNIPFIRALDTTALLEFSNAILRPLISEAPITRASVSTSVTNGDFSSGTGWNVTVVGGAAGTISGGKLTMDCANLNGQVTVDRSVSVSGGDQATEHAFRIVIDRGPVTFRCGTTAGDDDIISQTTLLTGTHSLAFTPNAATVYPQFESLLSRDVIVDSITVEASGAMTLPTPYATADLPNIRWTQSADVVFIACD
;
A
#
# COMPACT_ATOMS: atom_id res chain seq x y z
N VAL A 1 31.07 -40.26 -50.62
CA VAL A 1 31.45 -39.26 -49.62
C VAL A 1 30.21 -38.87 -48.86
N GLY A 2 30.05 -39.41 -47.62
CA GLY A 2 28.92 -39.11 -46.77
C GLY A 2 28.99 -37.60 -46.40
N LYS A 3 27.91 -36.83 -46.69
CA LYS A 3 27.73 -35.48 -46.17
C LYS A 3 27.64 -35.57 -44.63
N GLY A 4 28.71 -35.24 -43.93
CA GLY A 4 28.65 -35.03 -42.49
C GLY A 4 27.65 -33.95 -42.19
N LEU A 5 26.61 -34.25 -41.42
CA LEU A 5 25.68 -33.23 -40.90
C LEU A 5 26.44 -32.44 -39.83
N PRO A 6 26.57 -31.09 -39.99
CA PRO A 6 27.16 -30.29 -38.94
C PRO A 6 26.28 -30.36 -37.70
N ALA A 7 26.83 -30.78 -36.58
CA ALA A 7 26.14 -30.79 -35.30
C ALA A 7 26.57 -29.56 -34.48
N LEU A 8 25.61 -28.82 -33.97
CA LEU A 8 25.84 -27.71 -33.08
C LEU A 8 25.54 -28.15 -31.63
N TYR A 9 26.57 -28.09 -30.77
CA TYR A 9 26.50 -28.59 -29.39
C TYR A 9 26.44 -27.47 -28.34
N SER A 10 26.57 -26.22 -28.78
CA SER A 10 26.66 -25.10 -27.87
C SER A 10 25.90 -23.89 -28.43
N PHE A 11 25.18 -23.22 -27.56
CA PHE A 11 24.39 -22.03 -27.86
C PHE A 11 24.71 -20.88 -26.89
N ASN A 12 25.91 -20.89 -26.30
CA ASN A 12 26.29 -19.95 -25.22
C ASN A 12 26.41 -18.49 -25.62
N ARG A 13 26.20 -18.17 -26.89
CA ARG A 13 26.13 -16.79 -27.39
C ARG A 13 24.71 -16.24 -27.47
N GLY A 14 23.71 -17.06 -27.21
CA GLY A 14 22.32 -16.62 -27.16
C GLY A 14 21.73 -16.25 -28.52
N ILE A 15 20.85 -15.27 -28.53
CA ILE A 15 20.21 -14.76 -29.75
C ILE A 15 21.05 -13.66 -30.37
N VAL A 16 21.21 -13.70 -31.68
CA VAL A 16 21.87 -12.64 -32.45
C VAL A 16 20.87 -11.91 -33.34
N SER A 17 21.18 -10.64 -33.62
CA SER A 17 20.39 -9.84 -34.55
C SER A 17 20.33 -10.50 -35.94
N LYS A 18 19.19 -10.42 -36.60
CA LYS A 18 19.03 -10.88 -37.98
C LYS A 18 20.05 -10.27 -38.96
N GLN A 19 20.51 -9.05 -38.68
CA GLN A 19 21.55 -8.39 -39.49
C GLN A 19 22.93 -9.07 -39.37
N ALA A 20 23.19 -9.75 -38.22
CA ALA A 20 24.46 -10.44 -38.03
C ALA A 20 24.47 -11.87 -38.58
N LEU A 21 23.32 -12.45 -38.94
CA LEU A 21 23.24 -13.84 -39.43
C LEU A 21 24.01 -14.08 -40.74
N GLY A 22 24.20 -13.06 -41.55
CA GLY A 22 25.00 -13.12 -42.80
C GLY A 22 26.51 -13.04 -42.58
N ARG A 23 26.99 -12.79 -41.38
CA ARG A 23 28.41 -12.63 -41.03
C ARG A 23 29.08 -13.96 -40.82
N VAL A 24 29.43 -14.66 -41.90
CA VAL A 24 30.11 -15.98 -41.87
C VAL A 24 31.57 -15.90 -41.40
N ASP A 25 32.15 -14.69 -41.42
CA ASP A 25 33.51 -14.38 -40.98
C ASP A 25 33.70 -14.40 -39.47
N VAL A 26 32.59 -14.34 -38.69
CA VAL A 26 32.63 -14.30 -37.24
C VAL A 26 32.32 -15.70 -36.68
N GLU A 27 33.32 -16.45 -36.29
CA GLU A 27 33.16 -17.81 -35.75
C GLU A 27 32.22 -17.88 -34.53
N LYS A 28 32.26 -16.88 -33.68
CA LYS A 28 31.41 -16.80 -32.48
C LYS A 28 29.92 -16.83 -32.79
N LEU A 29 29.51 -16.40 -33.98
CA LEU A 29 28.09 -16.43 -34.40
C LEU A 29 27.60 -17.88 -34.67
N LYS A 30 28.51 -18.80 -34.94
CA LYS A 30 28.17 -20.22 -35.10
C LYS A 30 27.63 -20.88 -33.85
N LEU A 31 27.86 -20.25 -32.67
CA LEU A 31 27.39 -20.70 -31.36
C LEU A 31 26.14 -19.93 -30.88
N SER A 32 25.46 -19.30 -31.80
CA SER A 32 24.27 -18.48 -31.52
C SER A 32 23.06 -19.00 -32.28
N ALA A 33 21.89 -18.51 -31.93
CA ALA A 33 20.64 -18.83 -32.62
C ALA A 33 19.96 -17.57 -33.15
N ALA A 34 19.20 -17.72 -34.22
CA ALA A 34 18.34 -16.67 -34.76
C ALA A 34 17.10 -16.45 -33.86
N GLU A 35 16.64 -17.52 -33.21
CA GLU A 35 15.47 -17.53 -32.33
C GLU A 35 15.64 -18.58 -31.23
N MET A 36 15.24 -18.24 -30.02
CA MET A 36 15.27 -19.11 -28.82
C MET A 36 13.99 -18.95 -28.01
N THR A 37 12.86 -19.32 -28.58
CA THR A 37 11.59 -19.22 -27.88
C THR A 37 11.49 -20.27 -26.78
N ASN A 38 11.30 -19.84 -25.53
CA ASN A 38 11.22 -20.70 -24.33
C ASN A 38 12.49 -21.50 -23.97
N TRP A 39 13.64 -21.15 -24.56
CA TRP A 39 14.93 -21.76 -24.23
C TRP A 39 15.89 -20.74 -23.62
N GLN A 40 16.70 -21.17 -22.67
CA GLN A 40 17.76 -20.39 -22.06
C GLN A 40 19.12 -21.03 -22.33
N PRO A 41 20.07 -20.30 -22.92
CA PRO A 41 21.42 -20.79 -23.09
C PRO A 41 22.16 -20.77 -21.75
N THR A 42 22.92 -21.81 -21.46
CA THR A 42 23.80 -21.86 -20.29
C THR A 42 25.24 -21.45 -20.68
N ILE A 43 26.00 -20.97 -19.72
CA ILE A 43 27.41 -20.58 -19.92
C ILE A 43 28.24 -21.79 -20.43
N LEU A 44 27.90 -22.98 -20.00
CA LEU A 44 28.60 -24.23 -20.38
C LEU A 44 28.25 -24.73 -21.79
N GLY A 45 27.29 -24.09 -22.48
CA GLY A 45 26.94 -24.40 -23.86
C GLY A 45 25.56 -25.00 -24.08
N PRO A 46 25.06 -25.94 -23.28
CA PRO A 46 23.73 -26.52 -23.47
C PRO A 46 22.61 -25.46 -23.32
N MET A 47 21.47 -25.72 -23.95
CA MET A 47 20.25 -24.98 -23.70
C MET A 47 19.35 -25.77 -22.73
N SER A 48 18.68 -25.06 -21.85
CA SER A 48 17.62 -25.61 -20.99
C SER A 48 16.29 -24.95 -21.32
N LEU A 49 15.19 -25.66 -21.12
CA LEU A 49 13.88 -25.04 -21.14
C LEU A 49 13.80 -23.99 -20.04
N ARG A 50 13.23 -22.82 -20.31
CA ARG A 50 12.95 -21.87 -19.26
C ARG A 50 12.02 -22.50 -18.22
N PRO A 51 12.15 -22.14 -16.93
CA PRO A 51 11.20 -22.57 -15.92
C PRO A 51 9.76 -22.18 -16.33
N GLY A 52 8.82 -23.04 -15.99
CA GLY A 52 7.40 -22.73 -16.14
C GLY A 52 7.00 -21.55 -15.26
N THR A 53 5.86 -20.99 -15.57
CA THR A 53 5.20 -19.99 -14.70
C THR A 53 4.14 -20.69 -13.87
N ARG A 54 3.99 -20.27 -12.62
CA ARG A 54 2.90 -20.70 -11.74
C ARG A 54 1.87 -19.57 -11.67
N TYR A 55 0.62 -19.89 -11.93
CA TYR A 55 -0.46 -18.97 -11.63
C TYR A 55 -0.56 -18.81 -10.11
N ILE A 56 -0.58 -17.59 -9.63
CA ILE A 56 -0.72 -17.26 -8.20
C ILE A 56 -2.15 -16.81 -7.94
N ARG A 57 -2.60 -15.75 -8.60
CA ARG A 57 -3.95 -15.22 -8.48
C ARG A 57 -4.28 -14.19 -9.55
N SER A 58 -5.56 -13.85 -9.65
CA SER A 58 -6.03 -12.72 -10.43
C SER A 58 -5.68 -11.38 -9.77
N THR A 59 -5.57 -10.37 -10.59
CA THR A 59 -5.55 -8.97 -10.18
C THR A 59 -6.86 -8.56 -9.52
N TYR A 60 -6.91 -7.41 -8.89
CA TYR A 60 -8.14 -6.89 -8.31
C TYR A 60 -9.22 -6.76 -9.39
N SER A 61 -10.37 -7.43 -9.20
CA SER A 61 -11.50 -7.50 -10.17
C SER A 61 -11.12 -7.97 -11.58
N ASP A 62 -10.05 -8.78 -11.72
CA ASP A 62 -9.50 -9.21 -13.02
C ASP A 62 -9.14 -8.04 -13.94
N ALA A 63 -8.93 -6.84 -13.38
CA ALA A 63 -8.61 -5.64 -14.11
C ALA A 63 -7.13 -5.55 -14.46
N GLU A 64 -6.80 -4.66 -15.42
CA GLU A 64 -5.42 -4.28 -15.69
C GLU A 64 -4.76 -3.73 -14.42
N ALA A 65 -3.50 -4.12 -14.19
CA ALA A 65 -2.78 -3.72 -13.00
C ALA A 65 -1.27 -3.57 -13.26
N VAL A 66 -0.64 -2.69 -12.48
CA VAL A 66 0.80 -2.54 -12.38
C VAL A 66 1.25 -2.94 -10.98
N ASN A 67 2.26 -3.79 -10.92
CA ASN A 67 2.80 -4.31 -9.68
C ASN A 67 4.15 -3.65 -9.37
N ILE A 68 4.25 -3.04 -8.19
CA ILE A 68 5.46 -2.39 -7.69
C ILE A 68 5.97 -3.18 -6.49
N PRO A 69 7.23 -3.66 -6.50
CA PRO A 69 7.81 -4.33 -5.35
C PRO A 69 8.09 -3.31 -4.24
N PHE A 70 7.85 -3.73 -3.00
CA PHE A 70 8.24 -3.03 -1.78
C PHE A 70 9.11 -3.94 -0.94
N ILE A 71 10.31 -3.50 -0.60
CA ILE A 71 11.30 -4.28 0.15
C ILE A 71 11.66 -3.53 1.44
N ARG A 72 11.10 -3.97 2.57
CA ARG A 72 11.44 -3.41 3.88
C ARG A 72 12.70 -4.05 4.46
N ALA A 73 12.83 -5.38 4.33
CA ALA A 73 13.96 -6.17 4.74
C ALA A 73 14.08 -7.39 3.83
N LEU A 74 15.18 -8.15 3.93
CA LEU A 74 15.42 -9.33 3.09
C LEU A 74 14.29 -10.37 3.13
N ASP A 75 13.63 -10.49 4.27
CA ASP A 75 12.55 -11.43 4.55
C ASP A 75 11.15 -10.76 4.60
N THR A 76 11.11 -9.44 4.50
CA THR A 76 9.87 -8.66 4.58
C THR A 76 9.66 -7.89 3.29
N THR A 77 9.01 -8.54 2.34
CA THR A 77 8.69 -7.96 1.04
C THR A 77 7.18 -7.92 0.82
N ALA A 78 6.72 -6.92 0.13
CA ALA A 78 5.34 -6.80 -0.32
C ALA A 78 5.29 -6.48 -1.81
N LEU A 79 4.15 -6.73 -2.42
CA LEU A 79 3.83 -6.29 -3.76
C LEU A 79 2.70 -5.30 -3.67
N LEU A 80 2.88 -4.12 -4.23
CA LEU A 80 1.87 -3.08 -4.32
C LEU A 80 1.21 -3.19 -5.70
N GLU A 81 -0.01 -3.70 -5.73
CA GLU A 81 -0.79 -3.83 -6.97
C GLU A 81 -1.64 -2.58 -7.16
N PHE A 82 -1.35 -1.83 -8.20
CA PHE A 82 -2.14 -0.68 -8.64
C PHE A 82 -3.09 -1.09 -9.76
N SER A 83 -4.36 -0.85 -9.57
CA SER A 83 -5.42 -0.99 -10.56
C SER A 83 -6.21 0.33 -10.66
N ASN A 84 -7.32 0.35 -11.38
CA ASN A 84 -8.10 1.57 -11.57
C ASN A 84 -8.48 2.25 -10.23
N ALA A 85 -7.83 3.34 -9.89
CA ALA A 85 -8.01 4.16 -8.68
C ALA A 85 -7.84 3.40 -7.34
N ILE A 86 -7.20 2.23 -7.35
CA ILE A 86 -7.05 1.36 -6.18
C ILE A 86 -5.62 0.84 -6.07
N LEU A 87 -5.10 0.83 -4.85
CA LEU A 87 -3.92 0.09 -4.43
C LEU A 87 -4.35 -1.09 -3.55
N ARG A 88 -3.87 -2.29 -3.89
CA ARG A 88 -4.02 -3.50 -3.07
C ARG A 88 -2.63 -4.04 -2.70
N PRO A 89 -2.24 -4.03 -1.42
CA PRO A 89 -0.98 -4.63 -0.99
C PRO A 89 -1.11 -6.15 -0.86
N LEU A 90 -0.06 -6.87 -1.30
CA LEU A 90 0.07 -8.31 -1.19
C LEU A 90 1.33 -8.67 -0.41
N ILE A 91 1.21 -9.61 0.52
CA ILE A 91 2.33 -10.18 1.28
C ILE A 91 2.24 -11.69 1.14
N SER A 92 3.38 -12.36 0.89
CA SER A 92 3.44 -13.81 0.72
C SER A 92 2.41 -14.34 -0.30
N GLU A 93 2.34 -13.69 -1.46
CA GLU A 93 1.45 -14.03 -2.58
C GLU A 93 -0.06 -13.85 -2.28
N ALA A 94 -0.43 -13.26 -1.15
CA ALA A 94 -1.81 -13.04 -0.75
C ALA A 94 -2.08 -11.56 -0.46
N PRO A 95 -3.27 -11.02 -0.78
CA PRO A 95 -3.64 -9.68 -0.35
C PRO A 95 -3.74 -9.65 1.17
N ILE A 96 -3.37 -8.54 1.76
CA ILE A 96 -3.69 -8.28 3.17
C ILE A 96 -5.20 -8.25 3.29
N THR A 97 -5.74 -8.98 4.28
CA THR A 97 -7.19 -9.07 4.51
C THR A 97 -7.53 -8.50 5.88
N ARG A 98 -8.69 -7.89 5.98
CA ARG A 98 -9.28 -7.43 7.23
C ARG A 98 -10.28 -8.45 7.74
N ALA A 99 -10.27 -8.70 9.03
CA ALA A 99 -11.22 -9.56 9.68
C ALA A 99 -12.63 -8.95 9.68
N SER A 100 -13.66 -9.79 9.84
CA SER A 100 -15.01 -9.31 10.06
C SER A 100 -15.18 -9.00 11.53
N VAL A 101 -15.42 -7.74 11.85
CA VAL A 101 -15.67 -7.25 13.21
C VAL A 101 -16.97 -6.46 13.26
N SER A 102 -17.62 -6.42 14.40
CA SER A 102 -18.86 -5.67 14.63
C SER A 102 -18.60 -4.23 15.12
N THR A 103 -17.35 -3.91 15.45
CA THR A 103 -16.93 -2.59 15.92
C THR A 103 -17.15 -1.53 14.85
N SER A 104 -17.70 -0.40 15.23
CA SER A 104 -17.89 0.75 14.34
C SER A 104 -17.65 2.08 15.07
N VAL A 105 -17.23 3.08 14.34
CA VAL A 105 -17.11 4.46 14.84
C VAL A 105 -18.39 5.21 14.46
N THR A 106 -19.30 5.39 15.43
CA THR A 106 -20.54 6.16 15.19
C THR A 106 -20.20 7.61 14.91
N ASN A 107 -20.84 8.27 13.93
CA ASN A 107 -20.51 9.62 13.48
C ASN A 107 -19.03 9.81 13.14
N GLY A 108 -18.37 8.75 12.66
CA GLY A 108 -16.99 8.83 12.20
C GLY A 108 -16.83 9.58 10.88
N ASP A 109 -17.93 9.90 10.20
CA ASP A 109 -18.04 10.78 9.05
C ASP A 109 -18.19 12.25 9.44
N PHE A 110 -18.13 12.57 10.73
CA PHE A 110 -18.31 13.90 11.29
C PHE A 110 -19.58 14.64 10.84
N SER A 111 -20.60 13.89 10.41
CA SER A 111 -21.92 14.47 10.11
C SER A 111 -22.63 15.04 11.36
N SER A 112 -22.25 14.54 12.54
CA SER A 112 -22.69 15.02 13.85
C SER A 112 -21.53 15.00 14.85
N GLY A 113 -21.47 16.02 15.70
CA GLY A 113 -20.54 16.05 16.85
C GLY A 113 -20.95 15.17 18.03
N THR A 114 -22.11 14.51 17.98
CA THR A 114 -22.62 13.70 19.08
C THR A 114 -21.68 12.53 19.41
N GLY A 115 -21.23 12.50 20.66
CA GLY A 115 -20.32 11.47 21.17
C GLY A 115 -18.85 11.74 20.92
N TRP A 116 -18.50 12.83 20.25
CA TRP A 116 -17.13 13.35 20.17
C TRP A 116 -16.88 14.36 21.30
N ASN A 117 -15.79 14.17 22.03
CA ASN A 117 -15.32 15.10 23.03
C ASN A 117 -14.31 16.05 22.37
N VAL A 118 -14.62 17.34 22.37
CA VAL A 118 -13.72 18.37 21.82
C VAL A 118 -13.16 19.18 22.98
N THR A 119 -11.86 19.09 23.22
CA THR A 119 -11.14 19.84 24.23
C THR A 119 -10.24 20.86 23.55
N VAL A 120 -10.35 22.11 23.95
CA VAL A 120 -9.59 23.24 23.41
C VAL A 120 -8.83 23.99 24.50
N VAL A 121 -7.61 24.40 24.19
CA VAL A 121 -6.74 25.18 25.09
C VAL A 121 -6.17 26.36 24.31
N GLY A 122 -5.86 27.44 25.01
CA GLY A 122 -5.10 28.57 24.47
C GLY A 122 -5.81 29.34 23.35
N GLY A 123 -7.12 29.39 23.34
CA GLY A 123 -7.90 30.13 22.33
C GLY A 123 -8.03 29.38 20.99
N ALA A 124 -7.75 28.11 20.96
CA ALA A 124 -7.98 27.23 19.82
C ALA A 124 -9.49 26.99 19.60
N ALA A 125 -9.88 26.50 18.45
CA ALA A 125 -11.23 26.10 18.10
C ALA A 125 -11.26 24.71 17.46
N GLY A 126 -12.13 23.84 17.98
CA GLY A 126 -12.43 22.53 17.39
C GLY A 126 -13.89 22.49 16.97
N THR A 127 -14.16 22.24 15.71
CA THR A 127 -15.52 22.30 15.15
C THR A 127 -15.82 21.03 14.36
N ILE A 128 -16.97 20.41 14.64
CA ILE A 128 -17.51 19.30 13.84
C ILE A 128 -18.75 19.81 13.11
N SER A 129 -18.65 20.00 11.81
CA SER A 129 -19.73 20.50 10.97
C SER A 129 -19.50 20.17 9.50
N GLY A 130 -20.59 20.05 8.74
CA GLY A 130 -20.52 19.81 7.29
C GLY A 130 -19.81 18.51 6.91
N GLY A 131 -19.85 17.48 7.77
CA GLY A 131 -19.16 16.21 7.51
C GLY A 131 -17.65 16.27 7.71
N LYS A 132 -17.14 17.21 8.53
CA LYS A 132 -15.70 17.36 8.78
C LYS A 132 -15.41 17.78 10.21
N LEU A 133 -14.26 17.32 10.70
CA LEU A 133 -13.64 17.84 11.90
C LEU A 133 -12.59 18.89 11.49
N THR A 134 -12.78 20.13 11.90
CA THR A 134 -11.80 21.21 11.72
C THR A 134 -11.17 21.55 13.07
N MET A 135 -9.86 21.55 13.14
CA MET A 135 -9.06 21.93 14.31
C MET A 135 -8.21 23.15 13.95
N ASP A 136 -8.52 24.29 14.58
CA ASP A 136 -7.80 25.54 14.41
C ASP A 136 -7.16 25.95 15.74
N CYS A 137 -5.84 25.96 15.78
CA CYS A 137 -5.08 26.41 16.94
C CYS A 137 -4.54 27.83 16.70
N ALA A 138 -5.39 28.79 16.41
CA ALA A 138 -5.15 30.19 15.99
C ALA A 138 -3.92 30.90 16.59
N ASN A 139 -3.30 30.36 17.63
CA ASN A 139 -2.13 30.92 18.32
C ASN A 139 -1.09 29.80 18.62
N LEU A 140 0.16 30.20 18.88
CA LEU A 140 1.29 29.31 19.21
C LEU A 140 1.10 28.45 20.48
N ASN A 141 0.13 28.80 21.33
CA ASN A 141 -0.21 28.06 22.55
C ASN A 141 -1.56 27.33 22.46
N GLY A 142 -2.16 27.31 21.28
CA GLY A 142 -3.43 26.64 21.04
C GLY A 142 -3.25 25.14 20.92
N GLN A 143 -4.20 24.39 21.46
CA GLN A 143 -4.30 22.95 21.30
C GLN A 143 -5.77 22.56 21.10
N VAL A 144 -6.01 21.70 20.14
CA VAL A 144 -7.29 21.02 19.98
C VAL A 144 -7.05 19.53 20.11
N THR A 145 -7.82 18.91 20.99
CA THR A 145 -7.85 17.46 21.17
C THR A 145 -9.28 16.98 20.95
N VAL A 146 -9.46 15.95 20.13
CA VAL A 146 -10.78 15.40 19.82
C VAL A 146 -10.71 13.88 19.97
N ASP A 147 -11.47 13.35 20.91
CA ASP A 147 -11.53 11.92 21.20
C ASP A 147 -12.96 11.38 21.22
N ARG A 148 -13.05 10.07 21.14
CA ARG A 148 -14.32 9.35 21.24
C ARG A 148 -14.13 7.99 21.87
N SER A 149 -15.12 7.54 22.67
CA SER A 149 -15.21 6.14 23.06
C SER A 149 -15.82 5.30 21.94
N VAL A 150 -15.16 4.20 21.60
CA VAL A 150 -15.62 3.21 20.63
C VAL A 150 -15.76 1.87 21.34
N SER A 151 -16.97 1.32 21.36
CA SER A 151 -17.24 0.03 22.00
C SER A 151 -16.77 -1.12 21.12
N VAL A 152 -16.11 -2.09 21.74
CA VAL A 152 -15.62 -3.32 21.09
C VAL A 152 -16.34 -4.51 21.71
N SER A 153 -16.99 -5.30 20.89
CA SER A 153 -17.68 -6.53 21.34
C SER A 153 -16.68 -7.53 21.92
N GLY A 154 -17.10 -8.30 22.94
CA GLY A 154 -16.19 -9.26 23.60
C GLY A 154 -15.62 -10.32 22.66
N GLY A 155 -16.34 -10.68 21.59
CA GLY A 155 -15.85 -11.60 20.55
C GLY A 155 -14.79 -11.00 19.62
N ASP A 156 -14.71 -9.69 19.57
CA ASP A 156 -13.82 -8.96 18.66
C ASP A 156 -12.53 -8.47 19.36
N GLN A 157 -12.46 -8.50 20.69
CA GLN A 157 -11.36 -7.89 21.47
C GLN A 157 -9.95 -8.46 21.18
N ALA A 158 -9.85 -9.70 20.70
CA ALA A 158 -8.58 -10.29 20.28
C ALA A 158 -8.40 -10.36 18.75
N THR A 159 -9.32 -9.75 18.01
CA THR A 159 -9.32 -9.75 16.55
C THR A 159 -8.66 -8.47 16.04
N GLU A 160 -7.84 -8.58 15.00
CA GLU A 160 -7.28 -7.38 14.35
C GLU A 160 -8.38 -6.53 13.74
N HIS A 161 -8.38 -5.25 14.06
CA HIS A 161 -9.16 -4.18 13.46
C HIS A 161 -8.26 -3.30 12.60
N ALA A 162 -8.84 -2.43 11.81
CA ALA A 162 -8.12 -1.32 11.22
C ALA A 162 -8.99 -0.07 11.15
N PHE A 163 -8.42 1.07 11.51
CA PHE A 163 -9.04 2.36 11.23
C PHE A 163 -8.65 2.82 9.84
N ARG A 164 -9.66 3.18 9.05
CA ARG A 164 -9.49 4.01 7.86
C ARG A 164 -9.72 5.45 8.24
N ILE A 165 -8.70 6.29 8.06
CA ILE A 165 -8.72 7.70 8.41
C ILE A 165 -8.42 8.50 7.16
N VAL A 166 -9.29 9.46 6.84
CA VAL A 166 -9.12 10.36 5.71
C VAL A 166 -8.81 11.75 6.23
N ILE A 167 -7.66 12.29 5.83
CA ILE A 167 -7.18 13.62 6.22
C ILE A 167 -7.19 14.50 4.99
N ASP A 168 -8.07 15.50 4.97
CA ASP A 168 -8.14 16.48 3.90
C ASP A 168 -7.02 17.52 3.97
N ARG A 169 -6.65 17.91 5.19
CA ARG A 169 -5.58 18.87 5.43
C ARG A 169 -4.83 18.54 6.71
N GLY A 170 -3.65 17.94 6.57
CA GLY A 170 -2.76 17.56 7.65
C GLY A 170 -1.57 18.50 7.83
N PRO A 171 -0.59 18.14 8.66
CA PRO A 171 -0.56 16.93 9.47
C PRO A 171 -1.47 17.01 10.70
N VAL A 172 -1.90 15.85 11.20
CA VAL A 172 -2.61 15.69 12.47
C VAL A 172 -1.91 14.59 13.27
N THR A 173 -1.83 14.74 14.57
CA THR A 173 -1.39 13.70 15.48
C THR A 173 -2.57 12.78 15.80
N PHE A 174 -2.37 11.48 15.67
CA PHE A 174 -3.35 10.45 16.00
C PHE A 174 -2.77 9.46 17.01
N ARG A 175 -3.61 8.98 17.90
CA ARG A 175 -3.31 7.90 18.85
C ARG A 175 -4.58 7.12 19.18
N CYS A 176 -4.45 5.95 19.76
CA CYS A 176 -5.58 5.19 20.29
C CYS A 176 -5.14 4.41 21.52
N GLY A 177 -5.90 4.51 22.58
CA GLY A 177 -5.63 3.78 23.82
C GLY A 177 -6.87 3.17 24.43
N THR A 178 -6.66 2.46 25.53
CA THR A 178 -7.73 1.90 26.40
C THR A 178 -8.38 2.96 27.28
N THR A 179 -7.74 4.11 27.42
CA THR A 179 -8.24 5.31 28.10
C THR A 179 -8.06 6.53 27.18
N ALA A 180 -8.92 7.53 27.33
CA ALA A 180 -8.79 8.77 26.55
C ALA A 180 -7.43 9.45 26.85
N GLY A 181 -6.67 9.72 25.81
CA GLY A 181 -5.32 10.30 25.91
C GLY A 181 -4.16 9.31 25.86
N ASP A 182 -4.41 8.04 26.12
CA ASP A 182 -3.38 7.00 26.06
C ASP A 182 -3.11 6.57 24.62
N ASP A 183 -1.99 5.88 24.41
CA ASP A 183 -1.51 5.40 23.11
C ASP A 183 -1.03 3.92 23.16
N ASP A 184 -1.58 3.16 24.10
CA ASP A 184 -1.22 1.76 24.38
C ASP A 184 -1.75 0.77 23.32
N ILE A 185 -2.65 1.20 22.43
CA ILE A 185 -3.18 0.40 21.32
C ILE A 185 -2.56 0.83 19.98
N ILE A 186 -2.61 2.12 19.66
CA ILE A 186 -1.89 2.71 18.53
C ILE A 186 -1.05 3.85 19.09
N SER A 187 0.27 3.67 19.03
CA SER A 187 1.22 4.68 19.49
C SER A 187 1.04 5.99 18.72
N GLN A 188 1.31 7.07 19.41
CA GLN A 188 1.20 8.41 18.82
C GLN A 188 1.92 8.47 17.47
N THR A 189 1.20 8.84 16.42
CA THR A 189 1.70 8.94 15.06
C THR A 189 1.21 10.20 14.38
N THR A 190 1.97 10.70 13.41
CA THR A 190 1.58 11.87 12.60
C THR A 190 1.00 11.40 11.27
N LEU A 191 -0.24 11.78 11.00
CA LEU A 191 -0.93 11.50 9.75
C LEU A 191 -0.88 12.73 8.85
N LEU A 192 -0.39 12.55 7.64
CA LEU A 192 -0.35 13.58 6.61
C LEU A 192 -1.69 13.64 5.86
N THR A 193 -1.86 14.59 4.97
CA THR A 193 -3.00 14.62 4.03
C THR A 193 -3.05 13.34 3.21
N GLY A 194 -4.24 12.72 3.12
CA GLY A 194 -4.46 11.46 2.41
C GLY A 194 -5.27 10.45 3.20
N THR A 195 -5.33 9.23 2.69
CA THR A 195 -6.03 8.10 3.31
C THR A 195 -5.03 7.19 4.02
N HIS A 196 -5.30 6.89 5.27
CA HIS A 196 -4.47 6.03 6.12
C HIS A 196 -5.27 4.78 6.54
N SER A 197 -4.56 3.67 6.69
CA SER A 197 -5.08 2.42 7.24
C SER A 197 -4.17 1.99 8.38
N LEU A 198 -4.69 2.03 9.61
CA LEU A 198 -3.94 1.73 10.82
C LEU A 198 -4.53 0.49 11.49
N ALA A 199 -3.79 -0.61 11.40
CA ALA A 199 -4.18 -1.87 12.04
C ALA A 199 -3.89 -1.81 13.55
N PHE A 200 -4.79 -2.42 14.34
CA PHE A 200 -4.64 -2.56 15.78
C PHE A 200 -5.42 -3.77 16.28
N THR A 201 -5.02 -4.30 17.40
CA THR A 201 -5.78 -5.36 18.10
C THR A 201 -6.24 -4.80 19.44
N PRO A 202 -7.56 -4.59 19.63
CA PRO A 202 -8.07 -4.11 20.90
C PRO A 202 -7.99 -5.23 21.95
N ASN A 203 -7.58 -4.87 23.15
CA ASN A 203 -7.52 -5.75 24.32
C ASN A 203 -8.52 -5.34 25.41
N ALA A 204 -9.45 -4.46 25.08
CA ALA A 204 -10.44 -3.88 25.99
C ALA A 204 -11.82 -3.76 25.34
N ALA A 205 -12.85 -3.66 26.14
CA ALA A 205 -14.23 -3.46 25.67
C ALA A 205 -14.50 -2.06 25.09
N THR A 206 -13.58 -1.13 25.31
CA THR A 206 -13.68 0.24 24.79
C THR A 206 -12.29 0.70 24.40
N VAL A 207 -12.20 1.37 23.26
CA VAL A 207 -10.98 2.04 22.76
C VAL A 207 -11.28 3.50 22.49
N TYR A 208 -10.25 4.35 22.59
CA TYR A 208 -10.36 5.79 22.47
C TYR A 208 -9.45 6.31 21.36
N PRO A 209 -9.90 6.34 20.09
CA PRO A 209 -9.20 7.06 19.05
C PRO A 209 -9.23 8.56 19.34
N GLN A 210 -8.08 9.20 19.18
CA GLN A 210 -7.89 10.62 19.48
C GLN A 210 -7.08 11.31 18.40
N PHE A 211 -7.59 12.46 17.96
CA PHE A 211 -6.88 13.42 17.13
C PHE A 211 -6.39 14.59 17.96
N GLU A 212 -5.19 15.08 17.62
CA GLU A 212 -4.60 16.25 18.28
C GLU A 212 -3.93 17.16 17.25
N SER A 213 -4.14 18.47 17.39
CA SER A 213 -3.42 19.50 16.64
C SER A 213 -2.90 20.59 17.56
N LEU A 214 -1.66 21.00 17.29
CA LEU A 214 -0.99 22.15 17.90
C LEU A 214 -0.66 23.22 16.85
N LEU A 215 -1.14 23.03 15.61
CA LEU A 215 -0.76 23.88 14.49
C LEU A 215 -1.62 25.14 14.43
N SER A 216 -0.98 26.29 14.27
CA SER A 216 -1.64 27.58 14.07
C SER A 216 -2.29 27.74 12.68
N ARG A 217 -2.84 26.65 12.16
CA ARG A 217 -3.58 26.61 10.90
C ARG A 217 -4.61 25.48 10.97
N ASP A 218 -5.64 25.59 10.17
CA ASP A 218 -6.66 24.56 10.09
C ASP A 218 -6.06 23.20 9.71
N VAL A 219 -6.41 22.20 10.50
CA VAL A 219 -6.27 20.79 10.19
C VAL A 219 -7.67 20.24 10.00
N ILE A 220 -7.87 19.47 8.93
CA ILE A 220 -9.20 18.98 8.55
C ILE A 220 -9.14 17.46 8.42
N VAL A 221 -9.95 16.80 9.24
CA VAL A 221 -10.19 15.35 9.15
C VAL A 221 -11.56 15.12 8.54
N ASP A 222 -11.61 14.35 7.46
CA ASP A 222 -12.84 14.02 6.75
C ASP A 222 -13.59 12.89 7.44
N SER A 223 -12.89 11.81 7.76
CA SER A 223 -13.56 10.65 8.38
C SER A 223 -12.60 9.74 9.11
N ILE A 224 -13.18 8.95 10.03
CA ILE A 224 -12.58 7.78 10.66
C ILE A 224 -13.62 6.65 10.71
N THR A 225 -13.29 5.51 10.13
CA THR A 225 -14.15 4.33 10.11
C THR A 225 -13.35 3.08 10.45
N VAL A 226 -14.02 2.02 10.91
CA VAL A 226 -13.41 0.69 10.96
C VAL A 226 -13.50 0.07 9.58
N GLU A 227 -12.39 -0.45 9.06
CA GLU A 227 -12.35 -1.07 7.73
C GLU A 227 -13.25 -2.31 7.68
N ALA A 228 -13.98 -2.46 6.58
CA ALA A 228 -14.79 -3.65 6.33
C ALA A 228 -13.91 -4.88 6.12
N SER A 229 -14.48 -6.06 6.39
CA SER A 229 -13.82 -7.34 6.13
C SER A 229 -13.51 -7.54 4.64
N GLY A 230 -12.46 -8.28 4.37
CA GLY A 230 -12.05 -8.62 3.00
C GLY A 230 -10.66 -8.08 2.65
N ALA A 231 -10.35 -8.03 1.37
CA ALA A 231 -9.04 -7.54 0.93
C ALA A 231 -8.89 -6.04 1.22
N MET A 232 -7.78 -5.68 1.87
CA MET A 232 -7.42 -4.28 2.09
C MET A 232 -7.21 -3.58 0.76
N THR A 233 -7.84 -2.43 0.59
CA THR A 233 -7.63 -1.53 -0.56
C THR A 233 -7.48 -0.10 -0.09
N LEU A 234 -6.64 0.67 -0.77
CA LEU A 234 -6.49 2.11 -0.57
C LEU A 234 -6.84 2.85 -1.87
N PRO A 235 -7.53 3.98 -1.81
CA PRO A 235 -7.79 4.79 -2.99
C PRO A 235 -6.48 5.40 -3.51
N THR A 236 -6.35 5.50 -4.82
CA THR A 236 -5.25 6.19 -5.50
C THR A 236 -5.79 7.13 -6.57
N PRO A 237 -5.05 8.17 -6.95
CA PRO A 237 -5.47 9.07 -8.03
C PRO A 237 -5.31 8.46 -9.44
N TYR A 238 -4.69 7.28 -9.58
CA TYR A 238 -4.29 6.71 -10.86
C TYR A 238 -5.43 5.91 -11.50
N ALA A 239 -5.95 6.39 -12.63
CA ALA A 239 -6.90 5.65 -13.46
C ALA A 239 -6.19 4.57 -14.30
N THR A 240 -6.95 3.68 -14.95
CA THR A 240 -6.38 2.63 -15.81
C THR A 240 -5.43 3.18 -16.88
N ALA A 241 -5.74 4.35 -17.46
CA ALA A 241 -4.91 4.98 -18.48
C ALA A 241 -3.54 5.44 -17.95
N ASP A 242 -3.44 5.70 -16.66
CA ASP A 242 -2.22 6.19 -16.01
C ASP A 242 -1.26 5.06 -15.64
N LEU A 243 -1.78 3.83 -15.50
CA LEU A 243 -1.00 2.69 -15.02
C LEU A 243 0.32 2.45 -15.78
N PRO A 244 0.38 2.52 -17.13
CA PRO A 244 1.63 2.35 -17.87
C PRO A 244 2.67 3.46 -17.61
N ASN A 245 2.21 4.62 -17.14
CA ASN A 245 3.03 5.82 -16.93
C ASN A 245 3.53 5.94 -15.48
N ILE A 246 3.09 5.06 -14.59
CA ILE A 246 3.55 5.06 -13.20
C ILE A 246 5.06 4.85 -13.14
N ARG A 247 5.75 5.76 -12.46
CA ARG A 247 7.16 5.68 -12.11
C ARG A 247 7.28 5.66 -10.60
N TRP A 248 8.23 4.92 -10.10
CA TRP A 248 8.40 4.76 -8.67
C TRP A 248 9.86 4.66 -8.27
N THR A 249 10.13 5.01 -7.03
CA THR A 249 11.39 4.76 -6.35
C THR A 249 11.12 4.49 -4.88
N GLN A 250 11.97 3.72 -4.23
CA GLN A 250 11.86 3.44 -2.81
C GLN A 250 13.06 4.02 -2.07
N SER A 251 12.80 4.63 -0.92
CA SER A 251 13.83 5.03 0.04
C SER A 251 13.39 4.59 1.42
N ALA A 252 14.14 3.70 2.06
CA ALA A 252 13.78 3.05 3.31
C ALA A 252 12.34 2.46 3.25
N ASP A 253 11.48 2.84 4.17
CA ASP A 253 10.09 2.35 4.28
C ASP A 253 9.08 3.17 3.48
N VAL A 254 9.54 4.02 2.56
CA VAL A 254 8.68 4.90 1.76
C VAL A 254 8.84 4.60 0.27
N VAL A 255 7.72 4.42 -0.42
CA VAL A 255 7.66 4.35 -1.88
C VAL A 255 7.14 5.68 -2.41
N PHE A 256 7.94 6.33 -3.23
CA PHE A 256 7.56 7.54 -3.95
C PHE A 256 7.02 7.15 -5.32
N ILE A 257 5.84 7.63 -5.65
CA ILE A 257 5.15 7.30 -6.89
C ILE A 257 4.83 8.59 -7.62
N ALA A 258 5.11 8.62 -8.91
CA ALA A 258 4.78 9.69 -9.82
C ALA A 258 4.11 9.11 -11.06
N CYS A 259 3.25 9.90 -11.68
CA CYS A 259 2.64 9.62 -12.96
C CYS A 259 2.66 10.90 -13.80
N ASP A 260 3.05 10.80 -15.07
CA ASP A 260 3.06 11.90 -16.04
C ASP A 260 1.69 12.10 -16.67
#